data_653b929cdfc8b0168355e203c49a2eec
#
_entry.id   653b929cdfc8b0168355e203c49a2eec
#
_cell.length_a   1.000
_cell.length_b   1.000
_cell.length_c   1.000
_cell.angle_alpha   90.00
_cell.angle_beta   90.00
_cell.angle_gamma   90.00
#
_symmetry.space_group_name_H-M   'P 1'
#
loop_
_entity.id
_entity.type
_entity.pdbx_description
1 polymer ?
#
loop_
_entity_poly.entity_id
_entity_poly.type
_entity_poly.pdbx_seq_one_letter_code
_entity_poly.pdbx_strand_id
1 'polypeptide(L)'
;MKKTLLLALALFATIGLYAQQPGRPQLPKAMTEYEKGTKPSETNRLRQEYPRIDPQTRKAYFKFYLPLAHSVTVSVPNDFKGTKDIDGVWTIETDPLPVGFHYYFVTVDGARLTDPNTYAYYGYGLTAGGIEVPEGPEGNYYRFNKDVPHGQVRSLNYYSKTNGTYRHINVYVPASYETGKKRYPVLYLLHGSGENEEGWIDQGHVDFILDNMIAAGEAQEMIVVVMSGDMRYTPDIRDVPGKTVSDIYVDDLVPFIDKTFRTIPNRENRAMAGLSRGGGQTTSTVLDNHNMDKFAWMGLLSGLFRVTDENVKTVFGGAFADPATFNKQIRLLHISWGSDEGNFGFPASCAAVQKQGINCVTFVSEGTAHEWLTWRRSFRDFAKRLFKK
;
A
#
# COMPACT_ATOMS: atom_id res chain seq x y z
N MET A 1 -10.65 -69.99 -18.27
CA MET A 1 -10.17 -68.63 -17.99
C MET A 1 -10.74 -67.61 -18.95
N LYS A 2 -12.06 -67.37 -19.03
CA LYS A 2 -12.72 -66.39 -19.92
C LYS A 2 -14.04 -65.86 -19.36
N LYS A 3 -14.22 -65.77 -18.03
CA LYS A 3 -15.45 -65.24 -17.40
C LYS A 3 -15.25 -64.15 -16.34
N THR A 4 -14.05 -63.60 -16.18
CA THR A 4 -13.76 -62.61 -15.14
C THR A 4 -13.42 -61.20 -15.66
N LEU A 5 -13.60 -60.97 -16.97
CA LEU A 5 -13.24 -59.69 -17.59
C LEU A 5 -14.44 -58.81 -18.00
N LEU A 6 -15.67 -59.21 -17.70
CA LEU A 6 -16.89 -58.50 -18.09
C LEU A 6 -17.60 -57.78 -16.92
N LEU A 7 -17.11 -57.91 -15.69
CA LEU A 7 -17.70 -57.23 -14.54
C LEU A 7 -16.98 -55.94 -14.15
N ALA A 8 -15.81 -55.65 -14.71
CA ALA A 8 -15.07 -54.43 -14.42
C ALA A 8 -15.43 -53.21 -15.29
N LEU A 9 -16.15 -53.42 -16.42
CA LEU A 9 -16.56 -52.29 -17.28
C LEU A 9 -17.96 -51.74 -16.99
N ALA A 10 -18.74 -52.38 -16.12
CA ALA A 10 -20.07 -51.88 -15.76
C ALA A 10 -20.10 -50.96 -14.53
N LEU A 11 -18.98 -50.81 -13.80
CA LEU A 11 -18.90 -49.96 -12.60
C LEU A 11 -18.35 -48.56 -12.85
N PHE A 12 -17.91 -48.25 -14.06
CA PHE A 12 -17.46 -46.88 -14.40
C PHE A 12 -18.51 -46.05 -15.18
N ALA A 13 -19.69 -46.57 -15.40
CA ALA A 13 -20.75 -45.90 -16.18
C ALA A 13 -21.79 -45.16 -15.30
N THR A 14 -21.66 -45.16 -13.97
CA THR A 14 -22.69 -44.57 -13.07
C THR A 14 -22.20 -43.55 -12.09
N ILE A 15 -20.98 -43.00 -12.23
CA ILE A 15 -20.53 -41.80 -11.46
C ILE A 15 -20.40 -40.62 -12.43
N GLY A 16 -21.40 -40.44 -13.27
CA GLY A 16 -21.69 -39.23 -14.02
C GLY A 16 -22.86 -38.45 -13.38
N LEU A 17 -23.00 -38.45 -12.06
CA LEU A 17 -23.76 -37.43 -11.37
C LEU A 17 -22.93 -36.14 -11.46
N TYR A 18 -23.02 -35.51 -12.63
CA TYR A 18 -22.84 -34.05 -12.67
C TYR A 18 -23.81 -33.52 -11.62
N ALA A 19 -23.29 -33.10 -10.48
CA ALA A 19 -23.98 -32.17 -9.64
C ALA A 19 -24.37 -31.01 -10.58
N GLN A 20 -25.62 -30.95 -11.01
CA GLN A 20 -26.16 -29.78 -11.67
C GLN A 20 -25.85 -28.65 -10.73
N GLN A 21 -24.85 -27.83 -11.06
CA GLN A 21 -24.68 -26.56 -10.37
C GLN A 21 -26.05 -25.90 -10.48
N PRO A 22 -26.69 -25.57 -9.35
CA PRO A 22 -27.93 -24.84 -9.42
C PRO A 22 -27.69 -23.67 -10.35
N GLY A 23 -28.48 -23.55 -11.42
CA GLY A 23 -28.33 -22.51 -12.42
C GLY A 23 -28.17 -21.19 -11.67
N ARG A 24 -27.17 -20.39 -12.03
CA ARG A 24 -26.95 -19.09 -11.38
C ARG A 24 -28.30 -18.39 -11.34
N PRO A 25 -28.77 -17.90 -10.16
CA PRO A 25 -29.99 -17.15 -10.09
C PRO A 25 -29.96 -16.07 -11.17
N GLN A 26 -31.02 -15.98 -11.95
CA GLN A 26 -31.12 -14.94 -12.96
C GLN A 26 -31.21 -13.61 -12.22
N LEU A 27 -30.20 -12.75 -12.37
CA LEU A 27 -30.16 -11.45 -11.72
C LEU A 27 -31.30 -10.58 -12.25
N PRO A 28 -31.93 -9.74 -11.40
CA PRO A 28 -32.90 -8.76 -11.84
C PRO A 28 -32.37 -7.87 -12.95
N LYS A 29 -33.25 -7.42 -13.84
CA LYS A 29 -32.87 -6.57 -14.99
C LYS A 29 -32.13 -5.30 -14.53
N ALA A 30 -32.53 -4.71 -13.42
CA ALA A 30 -31.91 -3.53 -12.85
C ALA A 30 -30.39 -3.70 -12.56
N MET A 31 -29.92 -4.94 -12.30
CA MET A 31 -28.48 -5.23 -12.12
C MET A 31 -27.68 -5.16 -13.41
N THR A 32 -28.33 -5.21 -14.58
CA THR A 32 -27.71 -5.17 -15.91
C THR A 32 -27.95 -3.85 -16.64
N GLU A 33 -28.71 -2.95 -16.05
CA GLU A 33 -28.90 -1.58 -16.55
C GLU A 33 -27.89 -0.65 -15.85
N TYR A 34 -26.97 -0.11 -16.66
CA TYR A 34 -25.85 0.70 -16.13
C TYR A 34 -26.14 2.19 -16.27
N GLU A 35 -25.64 2.98 -15.33
CA GLU A 35 -25.70 4.42 -15.37
C GLU A 35 -24.89 4.96 -16.57
N LYS A 36 -25.53 5.82 -17.38
CA LYS A 36 -24.93 6.36 -18.61
C LYS A 36 -23.64 7.11 -18.33
N GLY A 37 -22.60 6.83 -19.10
CA GLY A 37 -21.30 7.49 -18.99
C GLY A 37 -20.37 6.88 -17.94
N THR A 38 -20.87 5.95 -17.12
CA THR A 38 -20.06 5.30 -16.07
C THR A 38 -19.22 4.13 -16.61
N LYS A 39 -18.16 3.81 -15.87
CA LYS A 39 -17.28 2.66 -16.12
C LYS A 39 -17.15 1.83 -14.84
N PRO A 40 -16.97 0.49 -14.95
CA PRO A 40 -16.56 -0.30 -13.79
C PRO A 40 -15.28 0.29 -13.16
N SER A 41 -15.19 0.28 -11.84
CA SER A 41 -13.95 0.68 -11.16
C SER A 41 -12.81 -0.28 -11.50
N GLU A 42 -11.58 0.24 -11.58
CA GLU A 42 -10.38 -0.56 -11.81
C GLU A 42 -10.11 -1.57 -10.67
N THR A 43 -10.73 -1.34 -9.51
CA THR A 43 -10.68 -2.22 -8.33
C THR A 43 -11.64 -3.41 -8.40
N ASN A 44 -12.49 -3.48 -9.40
CA ASN A 44 -13.45 -4.58 -9.53
C ASN A 44 -12.75 -5.88 -9.89
N ARG A 45 -13.24 -6.98 -9.32
CA ARG A 45 -12.86 -8.33 -9.76
C ARG A 45 -13.32 -8.59 -11.19
N LEU A 46 -12.67 -9.50 -11.85
CA LEU A 46 -13.00 -9.89 -13.21
C LEU A 46 -14.50 -10.19 -13.37
N ARG A 47 -15.13 -9.58 -14.38
CA ARG A 47 -16.57 -9.69 -14.69
C ARG A 47 -17.52 -9.05 -13.68
N GLN A 48 -17.02 -8.23 -12.75
CA GLN A 48 -17.89 -7.46 -11.88
C GLN A 48 -18.10 -6.06 -12.46
N GLU A 49 -19.35 -5.62 -12.49
CA GLU A 49 -19.75 -4.35 -13.10
C GLU A 49 -19.83 -3.20 -12.07
N TYR A 50 -20.05 -3.52 -10.80
CA TYR A 50 -20.14 -2.56 -9.71
C TYR A 50 -19.04 -2.78 -8.65
N PRO A 51 -18.59 -1.68 -8.01
CA PRO A 51 -18.95 -0.27 -8.21
C PRO A 51 -18.55 0.30 -9.56
N ARG A 52 -19.30 1.30 -10.03
CA ARG A 52 -19.01 2.06 -11.25
C ARG A 52 -18.65 3.49 -10.90
N ILE A 53 -17.83 4.12 -11.74
CA ILE A 53 -17.44 5.53 -11.61
C ILE A 53 -17.87 6.29 -12.86
N ASP A 54 -18.45 7.45 -12.65
CA ASP A 54 -18.55 8.49 -13.68
C ASP A 54 -17.25 9.32 -13.65
N PRO A 55 -16.40 9.24 -14.68
CA PRO A 55 -15.13 9.96 -14.70
C PRO A 55 -15.28 11.49 -14.84
N GLN A 56 -16.45 12.00 -15.24
CA GLN A 56 -16.70 13.43 -15.37
C GLN A 56 -17.20 14.03 -14.05
N THR A 57 -18.17 13.39 -13.42
CA THR A 57 -18.76 13.88 -12.17
C THR A 57 -18.02 13.34 -10.93
N ARG A 58 -17.22 12.29 -11.07
CA ARG A 58 -16.54 11.56 -10.01
C ARG A 58 -17.50 10.92 -9.00
N LYS A 59 -18.75 10.75 -9.35
CA LYS A 59 -19.71 10.02 -8.54
C LYS A 59 -19.51 8.52 -8.69
N ALA A 60 -19.65 7.81 -7.59
CA ALA A 60 -19.63 6.35 -7.57
C ALA A 60 -21.04 5.79 -7.45
N TYR A 61 -21.26 4.68 -8.13
CA TYR A 61 -22.54 3.97 -8.17
C TYR A 61 -22.32 2.53 -7.71
N PHE A 62 -23.19 2.07 -6.81
CA PHE A 62 -23.18 0.72 -6.27
C PHE A 62 -24.54 0.06 -6.49
N LYS A 63 -24.54 -1.22 -6.83
CA LYS A 63 -25.76 -2.03 -6.86
C LYS A 63 -25.55 -3.37 -6.16
N PHE A 64 -26.55 -3.75 -5.35
CA PHE A 64 -26.56 -5.01 -4.62
C PHE A 64 -27.93 -5.67 -4.75
N TYR A 65 -27.96 -6.94 -5.14
CA TYR A 65 -29.17 -7.74 -5.10
C TYR A 65 -29.33 -8.39 -3.72
N LEU A 66 -30.09 -7.76 -2.85
CA LEU A 66 -30.29 -8.14 -1.45
C LEU A 66 -31.80 -8.02 -1.11
N PRO A 67 -32.66 -8.90 -1.66
CA PRO A 67 -34.12 -8.74 -1.55
C PRO A 67 -34.64 -8.79 -0.12
N LEU A 68 -33.96 -9.51 0.78
CA LEU A 68 -34.37 -9.67 2.19
C LEU A 68 -33.80 -8.61 3.10
N ALA A 69 -32.82 -7.81 2.66
CA ALA A 69 -32.25 -6.76 3.49
C ALA A 69 -33.24 -5.62 3.76
N HIS A 70 -33.18 -5.03 4.95
CA HIS A 70 -33.99 -3.88 5.37
C HIS A 70 -33.23 -2.56 5.20
N SER A 71 -31.90 -2.59 5.23
CA SER A 71 -31.07 -1.42 5.04
C SER A 71 -29.74 -1.80 4.38
N VAL A 72 -29.27 -0.96 3.46
CA VAL A 72 -27.93 -1.05 2.88
C VAL A 72 -27.31 0.35 2.88
N THR A 73 -26.10 0.47 3.38
CA THR A 73 -25.33 1.72 3.41
C THR A 73 -23.92 1.44 2.89
N VAL A 74 -23.40 2.34 2.07
CA VAL A 74 -21.99 2.36 1.64
C VAL A 74 -21.31 3.55 2.30
N SER A 75 -20.21 3.31 3.01
CA SER A 75 -19.39 4.34 3.66
C SER A 75 -18.13 4.62 2.84
N VAL A 76 -18.05 5.81 2.15
CA VAL A 76 -16.90 6.24 1.31
C VAL A 76 -16.92 7.77 1.08
N PRO A 77 -16.14 8.61 1.74
CA PRO A 77 -15.79 8.52 3.16
C PRO A 77 -17.03 8.72 4.05
N ASN A 78 -18.09 9.34 3.51
CA ASN A 78 -19.38 9.54 4.18
C ASN A 78 -20.30 8.33 3.98
N ASP A 79 -21.38 8.28 4.74
CA ASP A 79 -22.40 7.25 4.63
C ASP A 79 -23.46 7.61 3.58
N PHE A 80 -23.62 6.72 2.60
CA PHE A 80 -24.65 6.83 1.55
C PHE A 80 -25.64 5.69 1.69
N LYS A 81 -26.91 6.04 1.96
CA LYS A 81 -27.99 5.05 2.14
C LYS A 81 -28.54 4.58 0.80
N GLY A 82 -28.72 3.29 0.66
CA GLY A 82 -29.30 2.69 -0.53
C GLY A 82 -30.82 2.85 -0.60
N THR A 83 -31.33 2.86 -1.83
CA THR A 83 -32.77 2.75 -2.14
C THR A 83 -33.02 1.39 -2.77
N LYS A 84 -33.99 0.64 -2.25
CA LYS A 84 -34.38 -0.68 -2.73
C LYS A 84 -35.55 -0.56 -3.71
N ASP A 85 -35.45 -1.21 -4.88
CA ASP A 85 -36.54 -1.34 -5.84
C ASP A 85 -37.45 -2.55 -5.50
N ILE A 86 -38.51 -2.72 -6.31
CA ILE A 86 -39.47 -3.79 -6.12
C ILE A 86 -38.89 -5.20 -6.32
N ASP A 87 -37.81 -5.31 -7.09
CA ASP A 87 -37.14 -6.58 -7.40
C ASP A 87 -36.07 -6.92 -6.36
N GLY A 88 -35.84 -6.04 -5.36
CA GLY A 88 -34.88 -6.26 -4.27
C GLY A 88 -33.47 -5.81 -4.60
N VAL A 89 -33.27 -4.99 -5.62
CA VAL A 89 -32.01 -4.36 -5.97
C VAL A 89 -31.85 -3.05 -5.20
N TRP A 90 -30.75 -2.94 -4.50
CA TRP A 90 -30.33 -1.72 -3.81
C TRP A 90 -29.42 -0.91 -4.71
N THR A 91 -29.72 0.37 -4.88
CA THR A 91 -28.93 1.33 -5.62
C THR A 91 -28.42 2.43 -4.69
N ILE A 92 -27.12 2.73 -4.76
CA ILE A 92 -26.46 3.78 -3.99
C ILE A 92 -25.68 4.66 -4.97
N GLU A 93 -25.84 5.98 -4.86
CA GLU A 93 -25.07 7.00 -5.55
C GLU A 93 -24.37 7.86 -4.50
N THR A 94 -23.10 8.19 -4.74
CA THR A 94 -22.33 9.06 -3.84
C THR A 94 -22.34 10.50 -4.32
N ASP A 95 -21.92 11.41 -3.46
CA ASP A 95 -21.40 12.71 -3.88
C ASP A 95 -20.12 12.53 -4.71
N PRO A 96 -19.64 13.59 -5.42
CA PRO A 96 -18.33 13.52 -6.08
C PRO A 96 -17.21 13.16 -5.12
N LEU A 97 -16.50 12.05 -5.40
CA LEU A 97 -15.37 11.60 -4.61
C LEU A 97 -14.09 12.35 -5.02
N PRO A 98 -13.12 12.54 -4.11
CA PRO A 98 -11.78 12.96 -4.48
C PRO A 98 -11.14 11.99 -5.49
N VAL A 99 -10.18 12.47 -6.27
CA VAL A 99 -9.38 11.62 -7.16
C VAL A 99 -8.48 10.69 -6.34
N GLY A 100 -8.27 9.46 -6.83
CA GLY A 100 -7.40 8.47 -6.20
C GLY A 100 -8.16 7.28 -5.61
N PHE A 101 -7.44 6.50 -4.82
CA PHE A 101 -7.95 5.29 -4.17
C PHE A 101 -8.67 5.61 -2.87
N HIS A 102 -9.86 5.03 -2.68
CA HIS A 102 -10.63 5.13 -1.45
C HIS A 102 -11.05 3.75 -0.96
N TYR A 103 -10.89 3.52 0.34
CA TYR A 103 -11.54 2.39 0.99
C TYR A 103 -13.03 2.64 1.13
N TYR A 104 -13.84 1.60 1.00
CA TYR A 104 -15.25 1.67 1.34
C TYR A 104 -15.72 0.43 2.09
N PHE A 105 -16.80 0.60 2.82
CA PHE A 105 -17.45 -0.46 3.58
C PHE A 105 -18.92 -0.55 3.19
N VAL A 106 -19.46 -1.77 3.17
CA VAL A 106 -20.90 -2.02 2.97
C VAL A 106 -21.48 -2.46 4.30
N THR A 107 -22.55 -1.82 4.73
CA THR A 107 -23.29 -2.21 5.93
C THR A 107 -24.69 -2.66 5.52
N VAL A 108 -25.03 -3.91 5.81
CA VAL A 108 -26.33 -4.52 5.54
C VAL A 108 -26.99 -4.88 6.87
N ASP A 109 -28.14 -4.29 7.17
CA ASP A 109 -28.89 -4.51 8.41
C ASP A 109 -28.03 -4.42 9.69
N GLY A 110 -27.08 -3.47 9.69
CA GLY A 110 -26.16 -3.24 10.79
C GLY A 110 -24.87 -4.08 10.76
N ALA A 111 -24.78 -5.10 9.91
CA ALA A 111 -23.57 -5.90 9.74
C ALA A 111 -22.65 -5.26 8.68
N ARG A 112 -21.39 -4.98 9.06
CA ARG A 112 -20.36 -4.50 8.11
C ARG A 112 -19.77 -5.66 7.33
N LEU A 113 -19.77 -5.55 6.02
CA LEU A 113 -19.30 -6.57 5.09
C LEU A 113 -18.26 -5.98 4.12
N THR A 114 -17.36 -6.83 3.65
CA THR A 114 -16.51 -6.51 2.49
C THR A 114 -17.28 -6.85 1.21
N ASP A 115 -17.28 -5.93 0.26
CA ASP A 115 -17.94 -6.16 -1.03
C ASP A 115 -17.19 -7.27 -1.82
N PRO A 116 -17.86 -8.37 -2.19
CA PRO A 116 -17.22 -9.42 -2.96
C PRO A 116 -16.94 -9.04 -4.41
N ASN A 117 -17.47 -7.93 -4.91
CA ASN A 117 -17.32 -7.49 -6.29
C ASN A 117 -15.98 -6.80 -6.54
N THR A 118 -15.31 -6.29 -5.50
CA THR A 118 -13.97 -5.70 -5.63
C THR A 118 -12.89 -6.62 -5.08
N TYR A 119 -11.63 -6.31 -5.40
CA TYR A 119 -10.53 -6.87 -4.63
C TYR A 119 -10.64 -6.41 -3.17
N ALA A 120 -10.13 -7.22 -2.27
CA ALA A 120 -10.13 -6.92 -0.85
C ALA A 120 -8.82 -6.23 -0.48
N TYR A 121 -8.95 -5.09 0.20
CA TYR A 121 -7.82 -4.28 0.64
C TYR A 121 -7.79 -4.23 2.16
N TYR A 122 -6.61 -4.19 2.75
CA TYR A 122 -6.49 -4.02 4.19
C TYR A 122 -6.26 -2.54 4.53
N GLY A 123 -7.21 -1.94 5.24
CA GLY A 123 -7.16 -0.55 5.68
C GLY A 123 -8.04 -0.31 6.89
N TYR A 124 -7.71 0.70 7.70
CA TYR A 124 -8.39 0.97 8.98
C TYR A 124 -8.39 -0.21 9.98
N GLY A 125 -7.45 -1.14 9.83
CA GLY A 125 -7.38 -2.36 10.65
C GLY A 125 -8.40 -3.43 10.26
N LEU A 126 -9.04 -3.31 9.10
CA LEU A 126 -10.10 -4.17 8.60
C LEU A 126 -9.91 -4.48 7.11
N THR A 127 -10.55 -5.54 6.65
CA THR A 127 -10.71 -5.79 5.21
C THR A 127 -11.81 -4.91 4.66
N ALA A 128 -11.51 -4.14 3.61
CA ALA A 128 -12.40 -3.18 2.96
C ALA A 128 -12.53 -3.47 1.46
N GLY A 129 -13.58 -2.99 0.83
CA GLY A 129 -13.60 -2.79 -0.61
C GLY A 129 -12.74 -1.58 -1.00
N GLY A 130 -12.34 -1.51 -2.25
CA GLY A 130 -11.62 -0.37 -2.80
C GLY A 130 -12.35 0.24 -3.98
N ILE A 131 -12.21 1.54 -4.17
CA ILE A 131 -12.68 2.24 -5.36
C ILE A 131 -11.61 3.22 -5.82
N GLU A 132 -11.27 3.17 -7.10
CA GLU A 132 -10.32 4.09 -7.71
C GLU A 132 -11.09 5.15 -8.51
N VAL A 133 -10.98 6.41 -8.14
CA VAL A 133 -11.43 7.55 -8.94
C VAL A 133 -10.26 7.98 -9.82
N PRO A 134 -10.35 7.83 -11.15
CA PRO A 134 -9.18 7.98 -12.01
C PRO A 134 -8.65 9.41 -11.99
N GLU A 135 -7.37 9.56 -11.69
CA GLU A 135 -6.59 10.74 -12.02
C GLU A 135 -6.40 10.80 -13.54
N GLY A 136 -6.42 11.95 -14.16
CA GLY A 136 -6.19 12.11 -15.61
C GLY A 136 -4.87 11.48 -16.10
N PRO A 137 -4.28 11.99 -17.19
CA PRO A 137 -2.99 11.54 -17.69
C PRO A 137 -1.86 11.65 -16.67
N GLU A 138 -1.99 12.54 -15.69
CA GLU A 138 -1.05 12.73 -14.59
C GLU A 138 -0.84 11.46 -13.77
N GLY A 139 -1.87 10.58 -13.69
CA GLY A 139 -1.83 9.31 -12.99
C GLY A 139 -1.16 8.17 -13.77
N ASN A 140 -0.71 8.38 -15.01
CA ASN A 140 -0.11 7.30 -15.80
C ASN A 140 1.13 6.70 -15.16
N TYR A 141 1.83 7.41 -14.29
CA TYR A 141 3.04 6.92 -13.63
C TYR A 141 2.79 5.77 -12.64
N TYR A 142 1.58 5.63 -12.09
CA TYR A 142 1.21 4.54 -11.18
C TYR A 142 0.30 3.48 -11.80
N ARG A 143 0.00 3.58 -13.09
CA ARG A 143 -0.80 2.59 -13.81
C ARG A 143 0.07 1.56 -14.50
N PHE A 144 -0.48 0.37 -14.67
CA PHE A 144 0.15 -0.65 -15.51
C PHE A 144 0.36 -0.12 -16.93
N ASN A 145 1.58 -0.18 -17.42
CA ASN A 145 1.96 0.23 -18.77
C ASN A 145 2.55 -0.96 -19.52
N LYS A 146 1.78 -1.54 -20.43
CA LYS A 146 2.18 -2.72 -21.22
C LYS A 146 3.45 -2.54 -22.06
N ASP A 147 3.89 -1.30 -22.28
CA ASP A 147 5.00 -0.95 -23.18
C ASP A 147 6.35 -0.78 -22.44
N VAL A 148 6.39 -1.03 -21.12
CA VAL A 148 7.61 -0.98 -20.31
C VAL A 148 7.96 -2.35 -19.74
N PRO A 149 9.24 -2.64 -19.45
CA PRO A 149 9.61 -3.85 -18.72
C PRO A 149 9.08 -3.83 -17.29
N HIS A 150 8.52 -4.96 -16.83
CA HIS A 150 7.95 -5.09 -15.49
C HIS A 150 8.86 -5.87 -14.55
N GLY A 151 9.02 -5.35 -13.34
CA GLY A 151 9.60 -6.06 -12.22
C GLY A 151 8.69 -7.16 -11.68
N GLN A 152 9.06 -7.73 -10.56
CA GLN A 152 8.29 -8.77 -9.88
C GLN A 152 8.11 -8.41 -8.41
N VAL A 153 6.92 -8.67 -7.88
CA VAL A 153 6.65 -8.65 -6.44
C VAL A 153 6.71 -10.08 -5.90
N ARG A 154 7.54 -10.30 -4.89
CA ARG A 154 7.75 -11.59 -4.23
C ARG A 154 7.25 -11.54 -2.80
N SER A 155 6.32 -12.39 -2.48
CA SER A 155 5.78 -12.56 -1.13
C SER A 155 6.62 -13.60 -0.38
N LEU A 156 7.18 -13.22 0.78
CA LEU A 156 8.09 -14.05 1.56
C LEU A 156 7.80 -13.96 3.06
N ASN A 157 8.16 -15.04 3.76
CA ASN A 157 8.22 -15.02 5.21
C ASN A 157 9.68 -15.12 5.67
N TYR A 158 10.01 -14.39 6.73
CA TYR A 158 11.27 -14.52 7.42
C TYR A 158 11.05 -14.73 8.92
N TYR A 159 11.97 -15.41 9.55
CA TYR A 159 11.92 -15.60 11.00
C TYR A 159 12.66 -14.46 11.69
N SER A 160 11.93 -13.68 12.50
CA SER A 160 12.54 -12.67 13.37
C SER A 160 12.99 -13.34 14.67
N LYS A 161 14.28 -13.33 14.91
CA LYS A 161 14.87 -13.84 16.17
C LYS A 161 14.58 -12.89 17.33
N THR A 162 14.46 -11.60 17.04
CA THR A 162 14.24 -10.52 18.01
C THR A 162 12.93 -10.72 18.78
N ASN A 163 11.85 -11.10 18.09
CA ASN A 163 10.59 -11.40 18.77
C ASN A 163 10.07 -12.84 18.58
N GLY A 164 10.92 -13.75 18.09
CA GLY A 164 10.66 -15.18 18.10
C GLY A 164 9.49 -15.63 17.20
N THR A 165 9.20 -14.93 16.09
CA THR A 165 8.07 -15.27 15.24
C THR A 165 8.37 -15.06 13.75
N TYR A 166 7.53 -15.65 12.89
CA TYR A 166 7.57 -15.40 11.46
C TYR A 166 6.88 -14.09 11.12
N ARG A 167 7.48 -13.33 10.21
CA ARG A 167 6.94 -12.08 9.70
C ARG A 167 6.88 -12.15 8.19
N HIS A 168 5.84 -11.54 7.62
CA HIS A 168 5.62 -11.48 6.19
C HIS A 168 6.16 -10.16 5.60
N ILE A 169 6.65 -10.22 4.36
CA ILE A 169 7.12 -9.07 3.58
C ILE A 169 6.77 -9.27 2.10
N ASN A 170 6.61 -8.17 1.38
CA ASN A 170 6.59 -8.15 -0.06
C ASN A 170 7.86 -7.46 -0.59
N VAL A 171 8.49 -8.06 -1.58
CA VAL A 171 9.76 -7.54 -2.15
C VAL A 171 9.61 -7.33 -3.64
N TYR A 172 9.63 -6.05 -4.07
CA TYR A 172 9.76 -5.72 -5.47
C TYR A 172 11.20 -5.84 -5.92
N VAL A 173 11.43 -6.49 -7.05
CA VAL A 173 12.70 -6.53 -7.76
C VAL A 173 12.51 -6.00 -9.18
N PRO A 174 13.44 -5.16 -9.72
CA PRO A 174 13.27 -4.56 -11.05
C PRO A 174 13.37 -5.60 -12.16
N ALA A 175 12.87 -5.29 -13.36
CA ALA A 175 12.82 -6.21 -14.50
C ALA A 175 14.19 -6.82 -14.85
N SER A 176 15.29 -6.07 -14.71
CA SER A 176 16.65 -6.54 -14.97
C SER A 176 17.16 -7.56 -13.93
N TYR A 177 16.42 -7.74 -12.82
CA TYR A 177 16.87 -8.65 -11.75
C TYR A 177 16.96 -10.10 -12.25
N GLU A 178 16.00 -10.61 -13.03
CA GLU A 178 15.98 -12.01 -13.46
C GLU A 178 17.07 -12.33 -14.51
N THR A 179 17.36 -11.38 -15.37
CA THR A 179 18.26 -11.59 -16.53
C THR A 179 19.72 -11.24 -16.27
N GLY A 180 19.99 -10.55 -15.16
CA GLY A 180 21.30 -10.01 -14.84
C GLY A 180 21.96 -10.60 -13.60
N LYS A 181 23.22 -10.18 -13.36
CA LYS A 181 23.99 -10.50 -12.13
C LYS A 181 24.26 -9.26 -11.28
N LYS A 182 23.70 -8.12 -11.65
CA LYS A 182 23.86 -6.83 -10.97
C LYS A 182 23.38 -6.93 -9.53
N ARG A 183 23.99 -6.15 -8.64
CA ARG A 183 23.52 -5.90 -7.28
C ARG A 183 22.80 -4.55 -7.23
N TYR A 184 21.82 -4.44 -6.35
CA TYR A 184 20.90 -3.31 -6.32
C TYR A 184 20.92 -2.63 -4.94
N PRO A 185 20.71 -1.31 -4.88
CA PRO A 185 20.40 -0.62 -3.64
C PRO A 185 19.02 -1.08 -3.15
N VAL A 186 18.75 -0.86 -1.86
CA VAL A 186 17.52 -1.35 -1.20
C VAL A 186 16.81 -0.20 -0.49
N LEU A 187 15.50 -0.07 -0.76
CA LEU A 187 14.57 0.74 0.00
C LEU A 187 13.72 -0.15 0.91
N TYR A 188 13.72 0.10 2.20
CA TYR A 188 12.82 -0.47 3.19
C TYR A 188 11.64 0.49 3.37
N LEU A 189 10.41 0.02 3.09
CA LEU A 189 9.22 0.87 2.97
C LEU A 189 8.11 0.40 3.91
N LEU A 190 7.65 1.32 4.77
CA LEU A 190 6.66 1.07 5.81
C LEU A 190 5.29 1.65 5.45
N HIS A 191 4.25 0.89 5.77
CA HIS A 191 2.84 1.31 5.70
C HIS A 191 2.43 2.17 6.90
N GLY A 192 1.21 2.74 6.86
CA GLY A 192 0.62 3.56 7.91
C GLY A 192 -0.13 2.80 9.00
N SER A 193 -0.85 3.54 9.83
CA SER A 193 -1.73 2.96 10.86
C SER A 193 -2.93 2.27 10.19
N GLY A 194 -3.24 1.06 10.67
CA GLY A 194 -4.39 0.30 10.17
C GLY A 194 -4.21 -0.34 8.80
N GLU A 195 -3.00 -0.33 8.25
CA GLU A 195 -2.60 -0.99 7.01
C GLU A 195 -1.60 -2.12 7.29
N ASN A 196 -1.17 -2.81 6.26
CA ASN A 196 -0.20 -3.91 6.32
C ASN A 196 0.84 -3.81 5.19
N GLU A 197 1.70 -4.81 5.07
CA GLU A 197 2.76 -4.91 4.07
C GLU A 197 2.27 -5.13 2.62
N GLU A 198 0.97 -5.23 2.39
CA GLU A 198 0.37 -5.30 1.05
C GLU A 198 0.05 -3.91 0.51
N GLY A 199 -0.20 -2.92 1.41
CA GLY A 199 -0.72 -1.62 1.06
C GLY A 199 0.08 -0.86 0.00
N TRP A 200 1.41 -0.88 0.07
CA TRP A 200 2.23 -0.23 -0.94
C TRP A 200 2.19 -0.90 -2.31
N ILE A 201 1.86 -2.19 -2.38
CA ILE A 201 1.67 -2.91 -3.65
C ILE A 201 0.25 -2.67 -4.17
N ASP A 202 -0.77 -2.98 -3.35
CA ASP A 202 -2.15 -3.05 -3.81
C ASP A 202 -2.79 -1.66 -3.98
N GLN A 203 -2.60 -0.75 -3.01
CA GLN A 203 -3.13 0.61 -3.06
C GLN A 203 -2.09 1.62 -3.56
N GLY A 204 -0.83 1.39 -3.21
CA GLY A 204 0.29 2.29 -3.51
C GLY A 204 0.83 2.15 -4.93
N HIS A 205 0.70 0.97 -5.54
CA HIS A 205 1.24 0.64 -6.87
C HIS A 205 2.74 0.94 -7.02
N VAL A 206 3.50 0.69 -5.95
CA VAL A 206 4.95 1.00 -5.93
C VAL A 206 5.72 0.27 -7.03
N ASP A 207 5.28 -0.92 -7.42
CA ASP A 207 5.80 -1.71 -8.51
C ASP A 207 5.61 -1.00 -9.86
N PHE A 208 4.39 -0.59 -10.20
CA PHE A 208 4.11 0.12 -11.45
C PHE A 208 4.77 1.51 -11.48
N ILE A 209 4.81 2.21 -10.34
CA ILE A 209 5.52 3.50 -10.24
C ILE A 209 6.99 3.30 -10.60
N LEU A 210 7.65 2.30 -10.02
CA LEU A 210 9.06 2.05 -10.29
C LEU A 210 9.30 1.55 -11.72
N ASP A 211 8.48 0.64 -12.24
CA ASP A 211 8.62 0.16 -13.62
C ASP A 211 8.55 1.33 -14.61
N ASN A 212 7.54 2.20 -14.48
CA ASN A 212 7.40 3.37 -15.34
C ASN A 212 8.55 4.37 -15.18
N MET A 213 8.96 4.65 -13.94
CA MET A 213 10.04 5.60 -13.67
C MET A 213 11.42 5.09 -14.11
N ILE A 214 11.71 3.80 -13.93
CA ILE A 214 12.96 3.18 -14.36
C ILE A 214 13.03 3.19 -15.89
N ALA A 215 11.93 2.81 -16.57
CA ALA A 215 11.85 2.87 -18.03
C ALA A 215 12.01 4.28 -18.59
N ALA A 216 11.51 5.29 -17.89
CA ALA A 216 11.69 6.70 -18.24
C ALA A 216 13.07 7.28 -17.85
N GLY A 217 13.94 6.53 -17.17
CA GLY A 217 15.21 7.02 -16.64
C GLY A 217 15.08 8.01 -15.47
N GLU A 218 13.90 8.09 -14.86
CA GLU A 218 13.62 8.99 -13.73
C GLU A 218 14.13 8.44 -12.39
N ALA A 219 14.11 7.11 -12.20
CA ALA A 219 14.57 6.44 -10.99
C ALA A 219 15.70 5.45 -11.27
N GLN A 220 16.53 5.20 -10.25
CA GLN A 220 17.50 4.14 -10.26
C GLN A 220 16.83 2.78 -10.06
N GLU A 221 17.33 1.73 -10.69
CA GLU A 221 16.90 0.37 -10.38
C GLU A 221 17.23 0.03 -8.92
N MET A 222 16.22 -0.39 -8.17
CA MET A 222 16.34 -0.72 -6.75
C MET A 222 15.45 -1.89 -6.37
N ILE A 223 15.79 -2.55 -5.28
CA ILE A 223 14.89 -3.50 -4.58
C ILE A 223 14.08 -2.67 -3.59
N VAL A 224 12.76 -2.94 -3.49
CA VAL A 224 11.91 -2.36 -2.45
C VAL A 224 11.36 -3.46 -1.56
N VAL A 225 11.62 -3.36 -0.27
CA VAL A 225 11.12 -4.26 0.76
C VAL A 225 9.95 -3.59 1.45
N VAL A 226 8.73 -3.99 1.11
CA VAL A 226 7.52 -3.54 1.80
C VAL A 226 7.36 -4.44 3.02
N MET A 227 7.53 -3.83 4.18
CA MET A 227 7.60 -4.55 5.46
C MET A 227 6.48 -4.14 6.40
N SER A 228 6.09 -5.05 7.29
CA SER A 228 5.09 -4.78 8.30
C SER A 228 5.62 -3.91 9.42
N GLY A 229 4.96 -2.77 9.65
CA GLY A 229 5.14 -1.90 10.81
C GLY A 229 4.28 -2.33 12.01
N ASP A 230 3.54 -3.43 11.92
CA ASP A 230 2.72 -3.89 13.04
C ASP A 230 3.58 -4.51 14.14
N MET A 231 3.36 -4.05 15.36
CA MET A 231 4.04 -4.53 16.56
C MET A 231 3.30 -5.70 17.23
N ARG A 232 2.03 -5.90 16.88
CA ARG A 232 1.12 -6.90 17.51
C ARG A 232 1.25 -8.30 16.95
N TYR A 233 2.44 -8.69 16.51
CA TYR A 233 2.73 -10.10 16.28
C TYR A 233 2.83 -10.83 17.62
N THR A 234 2.61 -12.13 17.61
CA THR A 234 2.75 -12.95 18.82
C THR A 234 4.08 -13.70 18.76
N PRO A 235 5.02 -13.45 19.68
CA PRO A 235 5.01 -12.46 20.78
C PRO A 235 5.02 -11.00 20.29
N ASP A 236 4.36 -10.11 21.04
CA ASP A 236 4.43 -8.67 20.78
C ASP A 236 5.84 -8.15 21.10
N ILE A 237 6.41 -7.33 20.25
CA ILE A 237 7.77 -6.78 20.47
C ILE A 237 7.83 -5.91 21.73
N ARG A 238 6.72 -5.30 22.14
CA ARG A 238 6.64 -4.50 23.37
C ARG A 238 6.79 -5.32 24.63
N ASP A 239 6.56 -6.63 24.56
CA ASP A 239 6.73 -7.60 25.65
C ASP A 239 8.15 -8.18 25.69
N VAL A 240 9.02 -7.85 24.72
CA VAL A 240 10.41 -8.30 24.68
C VAL A 240 11.31 -7.26 25.36
N PRO A 241 11.90 -7.57 26.54
CA PRO A 241 12.66 -6.61 27.30
C PRO A 241 13.85 -6.02 26.53
N GLY A 242 13.94 -4.68 26.53
CA GLY A 242 15.05 -3.96 25.90
C GLY A 242 15.09 -4.03 24.37
N LYS A 243 14.01 -4.50 23.74
CA LYS A 243 13.89 -4.57 22.27
C LYS A 243 12.80 -3.65 21.74
N THR A 244 12.99 -3.17 20.53
CA THR A 244 12.07 -2.30 19.79
C THR A 244 11.78 -2.90 18.41
N VAL A 245 10.81 -2.34 17.72
CA VAL A 245 10.54 -2.72 16.32
C VAL A 245 11.75 -2.43 15.41
N SER A 246 12.57 -1.45 15.77
CA SER A 246 13.80 -1.11 15.03
C SER A 246 14.83 -2.24 15.04
N ASP A 247 14.95 -2.98 16.16
CA ASP A 247 15.83 -4.17 16.24
C ASP A 247 15.38 -5.24 15.26
N ILE A 248 14.06 -5.43 15.08
CA ILE A 248 13.53 -6.39 14.08
C ILE A 248 14.00 -6.00 12.67
N TYR A 249 13.95 -4.71 12.34
CA TYR A 249 14.35 -4.25 11.01
C TYR A 249 15.86 -4.36 10.79
N VAL A 250 16.64 -3.94 11.77
CA VAL A 250 18.10 -3.82 11.64
C VAL A 250 18.81 -5.17 11.87
N ASP A 251 18.39 -5.91 12.90
CA ASP A 251 19.10 -7.14 13.32
C ASP A 251 18.59 -8.40 12.60
N ASP A 252 17.31 -8.42 12.15
CA ASP A 252 16.72 -9.58 11.50
C ASP A 252 16.45 -9.37 10.02
N LEU A 253 15.69 -8.30 9.64
CA LEU A 253 15.23 -8.13 8.26
C LEU A 253 16.36 -7.72 7.32
N VAL A 254 17.16 -6.71 7.68
CA VAL A 254 18.27 -6.24 6.82
C VAL A 254 19.24 -7.39 6.50
N PRO A 255 19.75 -8.17 7.45
CA PRO A 255 20.60 -9.33 7.16
C PRO A 255 19.91 -10.42 6.33
N PHE A 256 18.60 -10.65 6.56
CA PHE A 256 17.82 -11.60 5.76
C PHE A 256 17.76 -11.18 4.29
N ILE A 257 17.48 -9.91 4.01
CA ILE A 257 17.40 -9.35 2.66
C ILE A 257 18.78 -9.41 1.98
N ASP A 258 19.83 -8.98 2.67
CA ASP A 258 21.20 -8.98 2.12
C ASP A 258 21.69 -10.40 1.80
N LYS A 259 21.25 -11.41 2.54
CA LYS A 259 21.54 -12.83 2.28
C LYS A 259 20.70 -13.40 1.13
N THR A 260 19.44 -12.97 1.00
CA THR A 260 18.48 -13.60 0.09
C THR A 260 18.49 -12.97 -1.30
N PHE A 261 18.78 -11.68 -1.38
CA PHE A 261 18.75 -10.92 -2.62
C PHE A 261 20.13 -10.37 -3.01
N ARG A 262 20.28 -10.03 -4.27
CA ARG A 262 21.52 -9.38 -4.78
C ARG A 262 21.51 -7.89 -4.41
N THR A 263 21.77 -7.58 -3.17
CA THR A 263 21.84 -6.22 -2.63
C THR A 263 23.28 -5.68 -2.68
N ILE A 264 23.43 -4.35 -2.61
CA ILE A 264 24.69 -3.68 -2.29
C ILE A 264 24.65 -3.39 -0.77
N PRO A 265 25.29 -4.21 0.08
CA PRO A 265 25.04 -4.24 1.52
C PRO A 265 25.84 -3.16 2.28
N ASN A 266 25.68 -1.91 1.90
CA ASN A 266 26.30 -0.79 2.59
C ASN A 266 25.29 0.35 2.79
N ARG A 267 25.63 1.27 3.67
CA ARG A 267 24.80 2.40 4.09
C ARG A 267 24.37 3.28 2.90
N GLU A 268 25.29 3.56 1.99
CA GLU A 268 25.07 4.45 0.84
C GLU A 268 24.04 3.90 -0.15
N ASN A 269 23.81 2.60 -0.10
CA ASN A 269 22.85 1.89 -0.95
C ASN A 269 21.65 1.36 -0.15
N ARG A 270 21.39 1.94 1.03
CA ARG A 270 20.23 1.56 1.86
C ARG A 270 19.41 2.78 2.25
N ALA A 271 18.13 2.72 1.95
CA ALA A 271 17.13 3.73 2.27
C ALA A 271 16.05 3.17 3.18
N MET A 272 15.45 4.02 3.98
CA MET A 272 14.26 3.69 4.76
C MET A 272 13.23 4.80 4.60
N ALA A 273 11.97 4.42 4.39
CA ALA A 273 10.86 5.36 4.27
C ALA A 273 9.56 4.77 4.80
N GLY A 274 8.58 5.63 5.05
CA GLY A 274 7.25 5.18 5.42
C GLY A 274 6.22 6.29 5.35
N LEU A 275 4.97 5.87 5.22
CA LEU A 275 3.84 6.78 5.26
C LEU A 275 3.26 6.88 6.68
N SER A 276 2.79 8.06 7.07
CA SER A 276 2.09 8.28 8.34
C SER A 276 2.85 7.71 9.57
N ARG A 277 2.28 6.72 10.27
CA ARG A 277 2.97 5.99 11.35
C ARG A 277 4.30 5.38 10.91
N GLY A 278 4.35 4.85 9.67
CA GLY A 278 5.58 4.30 9.11
C GLY A 278 6.70 5.32 8.97
N GLY A 279 6.37 6.59 8.72
CA GLY A 279 7.32 7.70 8.76
C GLY A 279 7.88 7.93 10.18
N GLY A 280 7.02 7.86 11.21
CA GLY A 280 7.47 7.89 12.61
C GLY A 280 8.38 6.71 12.96
N GLN A 281 8.05 5.50 12.49
CA GLN A 281 8.91 4.32 12.68
C GLN A 281 10.24 4.44 11.93
N THR A 282 10.25 5.07 10.74
CA THR A 282 11.48 5.40 10.01
C THR A 282 12.36 6.33 10.83
N THR A 283 11.79 7.41 11.38
CA THR A 283 12.50 8.37 12.22
C THR A 283 13.06 7.68 13.48
N SER A 284 12.23 6.90 14.17
CA SER A 284 12.66 6.17 15.36
C SER A 284 13.78 5.16 15.04
N THR A 285 13.66 4.42 13.95
CA THR A 285 14.68 3.43 13.57
C THR A 285 16.01 4.09 13.23
N VAL A 286 16.01 5.10 12.38
CA VAL A 286 17.25 5.68 11.85
C VAL A 286 17.87 6.66 12.84
N LEU A 287 17.06 7.50 13.49
CA LEU A 287 17.54 8.58 14.32
C LEU A 287 17.56 8.24 15.82
N ASP A 288 16.42 7.90 16.44
CA ASP A 288 16.36 7.62 17.88
C ASP A 288 17.22 6.42 18.29
N ASN A 289 17.27 5.39 17.44
CA ASN A 289 18.06 4.17 17.69
C ASN A 289 19.46 4.24 17.04
N HIS A 290 19.91 5.42 16.64
CA HIS A 290 21.27 5.69 16.17
C HIS A 290 21.74 4.81 14.99
N ASN A 291 20.85 4.47 14.04
CA ASN A 291 21.17 3.64 12.88
C ASN A 291 21.54 4.45 11.63
N MET A 292 22.01 5.69 11.76
CA MET A 292 22.52 6.47 10.64
C MET A 292 23.78 5.84 9.99
N ASP A 293 24.42 4.90 10.64
CA ASP A 293 25.49 4.06 10.09
C ASP A 293 24.96 2.92 9.19
N LYS A 294 23.65 2.65 9.20
CA LYS A 294 22.98 1.62 8.40
C LYS A 294 22.24 2.19 7.21
N PHE A 295 21.72 3.42 7.31
CA PHE A 295 20.86 4.05 6.30
C PHE A 295 21.41 5.44 5.96
N ALA A 296 21.45 5.78 4.67
CA ALA A 296 21.88 7.10 4.20
C ALA A 296 20.74 7.94 3.60
N TRP A 297 19.56 7.36 3.41
CA TRP A 297 18.43 8.00 2.74
C TRP A 297 17.16 7.77 3.56
N MET A 298 16.41 8.84 3.81
CA MET A 298 15.21 8.82 4.62
C MET A 298 14.04 9.49 3.89
N GLY A 299 12.85 8.85 3.92
CA GLY A 299 11.61 9.40 3.39
C GLY A 299 10.50 9.38 4.43
N LEU A 300 9.92 10.53 4.73
CA LEU A 300 8.79 10.72 5.64
C LEU A 300 7.59 11.23 4.82
N LEU A 301 6.71 10.29 4.42
CA LEU A 301 5.56 10.58 3.58
C LEU A 301 4.35 10.77 4.48
N SER A 302 3.94 12.02 4.69
CA SER A 302 2.95 12.40 5.74
C SER A 302 3.31 11.80 7.10
N GLY A 303 4.59 11.59 7.37
CA GLY A 303 5.09 10.89 8.56
C GLY A 303 5.12 11.80 9.78
N LEU A 304 4.92 11.21 10.96
CA LEU A 304 5.02 11.96 12.22
C LEU A 304 6.43 12.55 12.38
N PHE A 305 6.51 13.86 12.24
CA PHE A 305 7.75 14.62 12.34
C PHE A 305 7.49 15.95 13.04
N ARG A 306 7.70 15.98 14.36
CA ARG A 306 7.43 17.16 15.19
C ARG A 306 8.72 17.73 15.72
N VAL A 307 9.21 18.74 15.02
CA VAL A 307 10.43 19.47 15.37
C VAL A 307 10.08 20.95 15.52
N THR A 308 10.61 21.57 16.58
CA THR A 308 10.46 22.99 16.85
C THR A 308 11.83 23.61 17.10
N ASP A 309 11.93 24.94 17.10
CA ASP A 309 13.18 25.64 17.42
C ASP A 309 13.71 25.26 18.80
N GLU A 310 12.81 24.95 19.77
CA GLU A 310 13.18 24.60 21.14
C GLU A 310 13.73 23.17 21.25
N ASN A 311 13.19 22.21 20.46
CA ASN A 311 13.54 20.80 20.60
C ASN A 311 14.50 20.27 19.52
N VAL A 312 14.79 21.04 18.47
CA VAL A 312 15.57 20.56 17.29
C VAL A 312 16.92 19.95 17.67
N LYS A 313 17.55 20.39 18.73
CA LYS A 313 18.84 19.86 19.20
C LYS A 313 18.73 18.64 20.10
N THR A 314 17.57 18.31 20.60
CA THR A 314 17.35 17.21 21.55
C THR A 314 16.45 16.12 21.06
N VAL A 315 15.56 16.43 20.11
CA VAL A 315 14.65 15.45 19.50
C VAL A 315 15.46 14.38 18.76
N PHE A 316 14.87 13.19 18.64
CA PHE A 316 15.47 12.05 17.93
C PHE A 316 16.89 11.71 18.44
N GLY A 317 17.04 11.63 19.79
CA GLY A 317 18.32 11.31 20.41
C GLY A 317 19.41 12.37 20.16
N GLY A 318 19.02 13.61 19.79
CA GLY A 318 19.96 14.67 19.45
C GLY A 318 20.56 14.58 18.05
N ALA A 319 19.93 13.83 17.14
CA ALA A 319 20.44 13.62 15.77
C ALA A 319 20.71 14.93 15.00
N PHE A 320 19.97 16.00 15.28
CA PHE A 320 20.12 17.31 14.63
C PHE A 320 21.03 18.29 15.41
N ALA A 321 21.63 17.87 16.53
CA ALA A 321 22.50 18.76 17.35
C ALA A 321 23.76 19.20 16.59
N ASP A 322 24.32 18.33 15.75
CA ASP A 322 25.45 18.60 14.86
C ASP A 322 25.05 18.44 13.39
N PRO A 323 24.64 19.54 12.72
CA PRO A 323 24.23 19.51 11.31
C PRO A 323 25.30 19.01 10.34
N ALA A 324 26.57 19.28 10.62
CA ALA A 324 27.65 18.86 9.75
C ALA A 324 27.78 17.32 9.72
N THR A 325 27.74 16.70 10.90
CA THR A 325 27.73 15.25 11.04
C THR A 325 26.46 14.64 10.44
N PHE A 326 25.28 15.21 10.71
CA PHE A 326 24.03 14.73 10.14
C PHE A 326 24.06 14.75 8.61
N ASN A 327 24.38 15.90 8.00
CA ASN A 327 24.39 16.07 6.54
C ASN A 327 25.45 15.20 5.85
N LYS A 328 26.53 14.82 6.54
CA LYS A 328 27.50 13.85 6.05
C LYS A 328 26.97 12.43 6.08
N GLN A 329 26.15 12.08 7.09
CA GLN A 329 25.62 10.75 7.28
C GLN A 329 24.33 10.53 6.46
N ILE A 330 23.40 11.46 6.49
CA ILE A 330 22.12 11.38 5.76
C ILE A 330 22.22 12.20 4.48
N ARG A 331 22.26 11.50 3.34
CA ARG A 331 22.36 12.11 2.01
C ARG A 331 21.06 12.75 1.55
N LEU A 332 19.92 12.23 2.04
CA LEU A 332 18.59 12.76 1.77
C LEU A 332 17.70 12.54 2.97
N LEU A 333 17.18 13.63 3.52
CA LEU A 333 16.00 13.66 4.36
C LEU A 333 14.86 14.27 3.53
N HIS A 334 13.93 13.43 3.08
CA HIS A 334 12.77 13.83 2.29
C HIS A 334 11.54 13.85 3.18
N ILE A 335 10.81 14.97 3.18
CA ILE A 335 9.59 15.16 3.97
C ILE A 335 8.49 15.63 3.01
N SER A 336 7.37 14.90 2.98
CA SER A 336 6.26 15.23 2.07
C SER A 336 4.91 15.07 2.75
N TRP A 337 3.92 15.80 2.23
CA TRP A 337 2.54 15.78 2.71
C TRP A 337 1.58 16.27 1.63
N GLY A 338 0.27 16.11 1.84
CA GLY A 338 -0.78 16.69 0.99
C GLY A 338 -1.13 18.11 1.45
N SER A 339 -1.41 19.02 0.52
CA SER A 339 -1.77 20.40 0.87
C SER A 339 -3.00 20.48 1.76
N ASP A 340 -3.92 19.52 1.64
CA ASP A 340 -5.21 19.47 2.33
C ASP A 340 -5.19 18.56 3.58
N GLU A 341 -4.00 18.08 4.00
CA GLU A 341 -3.87 17.22 5.20
C GLU A 341 -4.19 17.93 6.53
N GLY A 342 -4.46 19.23 6.49
CA GLY A 342 -4.66 19.99 7.71
C GLY A 342 -3.34 20.34 8.42
N ASN A 343 -3.44 20.82 9.66
CA ASN A 343 -2.28 21.35 10.38
C ASN A 343 -1.54 20.27 11.18
N PHE A 344 -0.78 19.41 10.52
CA PHE A 344 0.14 18.48 11.17
C PHE A 344 1.50 19.10 11.54
N GLY A 345 1.71 20.38 11.22
CA GLY A 345 2.92 21.12 11.56
C GLY A 345 4.14 20.80 10.67
N PHE A 346 3.96 20.14 9.54
CA PHE A 346 5.06 19.80 8.63
C PHE A 346 5.87 21.02 8.17
N PRO A 347 5.26 22.12 7.69
CA PRO A 347 6.02 23.30 7.27
C PRO A 347 6.88 23.90 8.39
N ALA A 348 6.32 24.00 9.60
CA ALA A 348 7.04 24.55 10.75
C ALA A 348 8.21 23.65 11.18
N SER A 349 8.00 22.32 11.20
CA SER A 349 9.04 21.35 11.52
C SER A 349 10.17 21.36 10.48
N CYS A 350 9.83 21.47 9.19
CA CYS A 350 10.82 21.59 8.12
C CYS A 350 11.64 22.88 8.26
N ALA A 351 10.97 24.00 8.54
CA ALA A 351 11.64 25.29 8.78
C ALA A 351 12.62 25.22 9.97
N ALA A 352 12.22 24.58 11.07
CA ALA A 352 13.06 24.43 12.26
C ALA A 352 14.35 23.63 11.96
N VAL A 353 14.25 22.50 11.25
CA VAL A 353 15.43 21.70 10.89
C VAL A 353 16.32 22.42 9.86
N GLN A 354 15.73 23.12 8.89
CA GLN A 354 16.48 23.91 7.90
C GLN A 354 17.24 25.08 8.57
N LYS A 355 16.58 25.78 9.51
CA LYS A 355 17.21 26.84 10.32
C LYS A 355 18.37 26.32 11.16
N GLN A 356 18.29 25.07 11.64
CA GLN A 356 19.40 24.40 12.33
C GLN A 356 20.56 24.03 11.38
N GLY A 357 20.39 24.13 10.06
CA GLY A 357 21.38 23.77 9.05
C GLY A 357 21.28 22.33 8.54
N ILE A 358 20.19 21.65 8.79
CA ILE A 358 19.94 20.31 8.28
C ILE A 358 19.44 20.40 6.83
N ASN A 359 20.05 19.63 5.95
CA ASN A 359 19.62 19.49 4.55
C ASN A 359 18.38 18.61 4.50
N CYS A 360 17.22 19.20 4.27
CA CYS A 360 15.99 18.44 3.97
C CYS A 360 15.33 18.95 2.69
N VAL A 361 14.72 18.01 1.98
CA VAL A 361 13.92 18.27 0.79
C VAL A 361 12.46 18.11 1.15
N THR A 362 11.65 19.08 0.75
CA THR A 362 10.21 19.04 0.97
C THR A 362 9.46 18.84 -0.35
N PHE A 363 8.35 18.11 -0.30
CA PHE A 363 7.42 17.95 -1.41
C PHE A 363 5.98 18.08 -0.89
N VAL A 364 5.17 18.90 -1.56
CA VAL A 364 3.74 19.06 -1.25
C VAL A 364 2.93 18.48 -2.40
N SER A 365 2.05 17.54 -2.09
CA SER A 365 1.08 17.01 -3.05
C SER A 365 -0.15 17.92 -3.05
N GLU A 366 -0.24 18.77 -4.06
CA GLU A 366 -1.31 19.77 -4.15
C GLU A 366 -2.69 19.14 -4.35
N GLY A 367 -3.69 19.66 -3.62
CA GLY A 367 -5.10 19.26 -3.70
C GLY A 367 -5.36 17.84 -3.17
N THR A 368 -4.50 17.33 -2.31
CA THR A 368 -4.66 16.00 -1.71
C THR A 368 -4.52 16.03 -0.20
N ALA A 369 -5.21 15.10 0.47
CA ALA A 369 -5.22 14.95 1.91
C ALA A 369 -4.32 13.79 2.40
N HIS A 370 -4.58 13.25 3.59
CA HIS A 370 -3.87 12.09 4.16
C HIS A 370 -4.37 10.78 3.52
N GLU A 371 -3.96 10.53 2.27
CA GLU A 371 -4.52 9.50 1.40
C GLU A 371 -3.50 8.92 0.40
N TRP A 372 -3.87 7.81 -0.26
CA TRP A 372 -2.98 7.09 -1.17
C TRP A 372 -2.48 7.92 -2.35
N LEU A 373 -3.26 8.86 -2.88
CA LEU A 373 -2.78 9.73 -3.97
C LEU A 373 -1.62 10.62 -3.51
N THR A 374 -1.70 11.18 -2.29
CA THR A 374 -0.60 11.91 -1.66
C THR A 374 0.66 11.04 -1.58
N TRP A 375 0.52 9.79 -1.12
CA TRP A 375 1.67 8.92 -0.90
C TRP A 375 2.26 8.38 -2.20
N ARG A 376 1.45 8.10 -3.22
CA ARG A 376 1.91 7.77 -4.59
C ARG A 376 2.77 8.90 -5.18
N ARG A 377 2.28 10.15 -5.12
CA ARG A 377 3.00 11.33 -5.61
C ARG A 377 4.28 11.60 -4.80
N SER A 378 4.20 11.49 -3.48
CA SER A 378 5.32 11.61 -2.56
C SER A 378 6.39 10.55 -2.81
N PHE A 379 5.97 9.30 -3.01
CA PHE A 379 6.89 8.21 -3.34
C PHE A 379 7.59 8.46 -4.69
N ARG A 380 6.86 8.92 -5.70
CA ARG A 380 7.45 9.28 -7.00
C ARG A 380 8.53 10.35 -6.85
N ASP A 381 8.27 11.44 -6.10
CA ASP A 381 9.28 12.48 -5.90
C ASP A 381 10.49 11.97 -5.09
N PHE A 382 10.26 11.16 -4.07
CA PHE A 382 11.32 10.53 -3.29
C PHE A 382 12.17 9.57 -4.14
N ALA A 383 11.56 8.67 -4.90
CA ALA A 383 12.25 7.69 -5.74
C ALA A 383 13.15 8.34 -6.80
N LYS A 384 12.74 9.49 -7.37
CA LYS A 384 13.58 10.28 -8.28
C LYS A 384 14.92 10.70 -7.70
N ARG A 385 15.02 10.81 -6.38
CA ARG A 385 16.19 11.35 -5.66
C ARG A 385 17.06 10.27 -5.08
N LEU A 386 16.52 9.05 -4.92
CA LEU A 386 17.22 7.95 -4.28
C LEU A 386 18.45 7.48 -5.06
N PHE A 387 19.52 7.17 -4.32
CA PHE A 387 20.75 6.52 -4.79
C PHE A 387 21.47 7.27 -5.92
N LYS A 388 21.15 8.55 -6.13
CA LYS A 388 21.91 9.42 -7.05
C LYS A 388 23.23 9.84 -6.40
N LYS A 389 24.29 9.91 -7.23
CA LYS A 389 25.63 10.36 -6.82
C LYS A 389 25.67 11.87 -6.60
#